data_f303e9d4907241d05b4b6bdbcf4bc94e
#
_entry.id   f303e9d4907241d05b4b6bdbcf4bc94e
#
_cell.length_a   1.000
_cell.length_b   1.000
_cell.length_c   1.000
_cell.angle_alpha   90.00
_cell.angle_beta   90.00
_cell.angle_gamma   90.00
#
_symmetry.space_group_name_H-M   'P 1'
#
loop_
_entity.id
_entity.type
_entity.pdbx_description
1 polymer ?
#
loop_
_entity_poly.entity_id
_entity_poly.type
_entity_poly.pdbx_seq_one_letter_code
_entity_poly.pdbx_strand_id
1 'polypeptide(L)'
;MERLFVFADFNWLGKAELVGELCYEKLRGSDSYAFKFDENWLKVHTGIKLSEDINNYPDMQYTQPGSDIFGCFSDALPDRWGRTLLKRREQIQATEEKRAVRPLSSFDYLMGIDDFSRMGGFRFKKEMEGDYINVSPSLKIPPLTEIRELVHASQEVERSEENDVLPEKKWIAQLIQPGTSLGGARPKAGVLDEKGNLCIAKFPSRKDDYDAGLWEHFSHLLAQKAGILVAQTWVLGGLGKYHTLLSKRFDRTAEAKRIHFASSMSLLGLKDGDNAQGGYGYLDIVDFILQGCCDVEKNLQELYRRVAFNICIGNSDDHFRNHGFLLTPKGWTLSPAYDMNPTLNEYQSFLINESSNKADINILLDSSESYMIKREEAENIIQEVQAAVSQWESLATQLQIPAREMAMFKERFKLNL
;
A
#
# COMPACT_ATOMS: atom_id res chain seq x y z
N MET A 1 -22.36 -1.75 -21.08
CA MET A 1 -22.12 -1.42 -19.66
C MET A 1 -21.90 -2.73 -18.89
N GLU A 2 -20.74 -2.90 -18.27
CA GLU A 2 -20.43 -4.03 -17.38
C GLU A 2 -20.74 -3.64 -15.94
N ARG A 3 -21.07 -4.60 -15.08
CA ARG A 3 -21.51 -4.34 -13.70
C ARG A 3 -20.89 -5.35 -12.74
N LEU A 4 -20.54 -4.86 -11.53
CA LEU A 4 -20.13 -5.67 -10.39
C LEU A 4 -20.93 -5.28 -9.16
N PHE A 5 -21.40 -6.26 -8.42
CA PHE A 5 -21.91 -6.08 -7.07
C PHE A 5 -20.75 -6.03 -6.08
N VAL A 6 -20.70 -4.97 -5.28
CA VAL A 6 -19.66 -4.73 -4.29
C VAL A 6 -20.16 -5.13 -2.92
N PHE A 7 -19.43 -6.04 -2.27
CA PHE A 7 -19.72 -6.51 -0.93
C PHE A 7 -18.65 -6.06 0.05
N ALA A 8 -19.06 -5.63 1.23
CA ALA A 8 -18.20 -5.43 2.39
C ALA A 8 -18.15 -6.74 3.20
N ASP A 9 -16.96 -7.34 3.27
CA ASP A 9 -16.67 -8.52 4.09
C ASP A 9 -15.72 -8.09 5.23
N PHE A 10 -16.21 -7.19 6.10
CA PHE A 10 -15.42 -6.62 7.18
C PHE A 10 -15.51 -7.51 8.43
N ASN A 11 -14.39 -7.66 9.13
CA ASN A 11 -14.25 -8.57 10.27
C ASN A 11 -15.30 -8.36 11.41
N TRP A 12 -15.88 -7.17 11.50
CA TRP A 12 -16.90 -6.82 12.47
C TRP A 12 -18.34 -6.99 11.96
N LEU A 13 -18.54 -7.25 10.67
CA LEU A 13 -19.83 -7.65 10.12
C LEU A 13 -20.06 -9.14 10.38
N GLY A 14 -21.28 -9.54 10.69
CA GLY A 14 -21.61 -10.94 10.91
C GLY A 14 -21.56 -11.78 9.63
N LYS A 15 -21.77 -11.14 8.47
CA LYS A 15 -21.70 -11.69 7.11
C LYS A 15 -21.31 -10.59 6.14
N ALA A 16 -20.90 -10.97 4.92
CA ALA A 16 -20.67 -9.99 3.87
C ALA A 16 -21.99 -9.27 3.49
N GLU A 17 -21.96 -7.94 3.41
CA GLU A 17 -23.10 -7.09 3.11
C GLU A 17 -22.93 -6.38 1.78
N LEU A 18 -24.02 -6.21 1.03
CA LEU A 18 -24.00 -5.48 -0.24
C LEU A 18 -23.82 -3.99 0.05
N VAL A 19 -22.76 -3.41 -0.53
CA VAL A 19 -22.47 -1.97 -0.47
C VAL A 19 -23.15 -1.23 -1.61
N GLY A 20 -23.17 -1.85 -2.81
CA GLY A 20 -23.74 -1.24 -3.99
C GLY A 20 -23.30 -1.89 -5.29
N GLU A 21 -23.49 -1.16 -6.39
CA GLU A 21 -23.20 -1.60 -7.74
C GLU A 21 -22.16 -0.69 -8.40
N LEU A 22 -21.04 -1.26 -8.84
CA LEU A 22 -20.02 -0.59 -9.64
C LEU A 22 -20.27 -0.91 -11.12
N CYS A 23 -20.49 0.12 -11.90
CA CYS A 23 -20.69 0.03 -13.35
C CYS A 23 -19.48 0.56 -14.11
N TYR A 24 -19.17 -0.07 -15.22
CA TYR A 24 -18.11 0.32 -16.14
C TYR A 24 -18.64 0.39 -17.57
N GLU A 25 -18.27 1.45 -18.27
CA GLU A 25 -18.58 1.60 -19.69
C GLU A 25 -17.38 2.23 -20.42
N LYS A 26 -17.01 1.62 -21.54
CA LYS A 26 -16.00 2.19 -22.43
C LYS A 26 -16.68 3.14 -23.39
N LEU A 27 -16.47 4.43 -23.19
CA LEU A 27 -16.92 5.49 -24.07
C LEU A 27 -15.84 5.78 -25.13
N ARG A 28 -16.18 6.61 -26.14
CA ARG A 28 -15.27 6.98 -27.24
C ARG A 28 -14.02 7.66 -26.68
N GLY A 29 -12.94 6.87 -26.44
CA GLY A 29 -11.64 7.36 -26.03
C GLY A 29 -11.41 7.51 -24.51
N SER A 30 -12.41 7.20 -23.67
CA SER A 30 -12.28 7.25 -22.21
C SER A 30 -13.05 6.12 -21.54
N ASP A 31 -12.60 5.71 -20.38
CA ASP A 31 -13.31 4.82 -19.48
C ASP A 31 -14.22 5.65 -18.56
N SER A 32 -15.42 5.16 -18.29
CA SER A 32 -16.40 5.78 -17.39
C SER A 32 -16.79 4.79 -16.31
N TYR A 33 -16.76 5.23 -15.07
CA TYR A 33 -17.19 4.46 -13.92
C TYR A 33 -18.35 5.15 -13.25
N ALA A 34 -19.33 4.35 -12.82
CA ALA A 34 -20.45 4.83 -12.03
C ALA A 34 -20.66 3.89 -10.84
N PHE A 35 -21.12 4.43 -9.72
CA PHE A 35 -21.43 3.66 -8.53
C PHE A 35 -22.79 4.07 -7.96
N LYS A 36 -23.55 3.08 -7.53
CA LYS A 36 -24.82 3.27 -6.85
C LYS A 36 -24.80 2.49 -5.54
N PHE A 37 -24.99 3.17 -4.42
CA PHE A 37 -25.11 2.51 -3.12
C PHE A 37 -26.38 1.68 -3.02
N ASP A 38 -26.31 0.59 -2.26
CA ASP A 38 -27.47 -0.13 -1.76
C ASP A 38 -28.15 0.70 -0.68
N GLU A 39 -29.48 0.78 -0.73
CA GLU A 39 -30.23 1.60 0.23
C GLU A 39 -30.16 1.06 1.67
N ASN A 40 -30.07 -0.25 1.85
CA ASN A 40 -29.95 -0.83 3.16
C ASN A 40 -28.57 -0.55 3.76
N TRP A 41 -27.50 -0.60 2.94
CA TRP A 41 -26.17 -0.18 3.35
C TRP A 41 -26.18 1.25 3.89
N LEU A 42 -26.75 2.19 3.15
CA LEU A 42 -26.83 3.60 3.55
C LEU A 42 -27.64 3.80 4.85
N LYS A 43 -28.71 3.01 5.06
CA LYS A 43 -29.53 3.10 6.29
C LYS A 43 -28.78 2.58 7.51
N VAL A 44 -28.00 1.51 7.37
CA VAL A 44 -27.31 0.85 8.48
C VAL A 44 -25.96 1.50 8.78
N HIS A 45 -25.24 1.95 7.75
CA HIS A 45 -23.85 2.43 7.84
C HIS A 45 -23.71 3.93 7.49
N THR A 46 -24.61 4.77 7.98
CA THR A 46 -24.71 6.20 7.68
C THR A 46 -23.44 7.02 7.98
N GLY A 47 -22.62 6.57 8.94
CA GLY A 47 -21.42 7.26 9.39
C GLY A 47 -20.14 6.83 8.65
N ILE A 48 -20.21 5.87 7.74
CA ILE A 48 -19.02 5.38 7.03
C ILE A 48 -18.86 6.15 5.72
N LYS A 49 -17.82 6.98 5.64
CA LYS A 49 -17.36 7.60 4.39
C LYS A 49 -16.26 6.73 3.78
N LEU A 50 -16.45 6.28 2.54
CA LEU A 50 -15.52 5.36 1.88
C LEU A 50 -14.36 6.08 1.20
N SER A 51 -14.59 7.27 0.61
CA SER A 51 -13.60 8.17 0.03
C SER A 51 -14.21 9.56 -0.22
N GLU A 52 -13.37 10.55 -0.50
CA GLU A 52 -13.83 11.92 -0.77
C GLU A 52 -14.62 12.09 -2.08
N ASP A 53 -14.34 11.23 -3.06
CA ASP A 53 -14.94 11.29 -4.41
C ASP A 53 -16.28 10.56 -4.54
N ILE A 54 -16.82 10.02 -3.41
CA ILE A 54 -18.11 9.35 -3.37
C ILE A 54 -18.93 9.82 -2.16
N ASN A 55 -20.19 10.13 -2.37
CA ASN A 55 -21.08 10.64 -1.33
C ASN A 55 -22.12 9.60 -0.92
N ASN A 56 -22.54 9.62 0.34
CA ASN A 56 -23.50 8.68 0.91
C ASN A 56 -24.95 9.02 0.55
N TYR A 57 -25.33 8.84 -0.75
CA TYR A 57 -26.72 8.95 -1.20
C TYR A 57 -27.06 7.87 -2.25
N PRO A 58 -28.34 7.54 -2.47
CA PRO A 58 -28.75 6.36 -3.21
C PRO A 58 -28.72 6.49 -4.73
N ASP A 59 -28.50 7.70 -5.26
CA ASP A 59 -28.49 7.91 -6.70
C ASP A 59 -27.16 7.48 -7.35
N MET A 60 -27.18 7.27 -8.65
CA MET A 60 -25.98 6.92 -9.43
C MET A 60 -24.99 8.09 -9.42
N GLN A 61 -23.76 7.81 -9.04
CA GLN A 61 -22.64 8.75 -9.02
C GLN A 61 -21.63 8.35 -10.09
N TYR A 62 -20.93 9.32 -10.64
CA TYR A 62 -19.96 9.10 -11.72
C TYR A 62 -18.59 9.65 -11.32
N THR A 63 -17.54 8.96 -11.75
CA THR A 63 -16.19 9.51 -11.63
C THR A 63 -16.04 10.77 -12.48
N GLN A 64 -15.16 11.67 -12.06
CA GLN A 64 -14.83 12.85 -12.85
C GLN A 64 -14.23 12.44 -14.20
N PRO A 65 -14.49 13.19 -15.31
CA PRO A 65 -13.89 12.91 -16.60
C PRO A 65 -12.36 12.84 -16.52
N GLY A 66 -11.77 11.75 -17.03
CA GLY A 66 -10.33 11.52 -16.98
C GLY A 66 -9.81 10.99 -15.65
N SER A 67 -10.69 10.76 -14.67
CA SER A 67 -10.37 9.98 -13.47
C SER A 67 -10.45 8.50 -13.79
N ASP A 68 -9.66 7.74 -13.04
CA ASP A 68 -9.70 6.28 -13.01
C ASP A 68 -10.97 5.81 -12.26
N ILE A 69 -10.94 4.71 -11.57
CA ILE A 69 -12.01 4.22 -10.70
C ILE A 69 -12.17 5.13 -9.46
N PHE A 70 -13.28 5.04 -8.72
CA PHE A 70 -13.44 5.73 -7.44
C PHE A 70 -12.34 5.37 -6.45
N GLY A 71 -11.89 6.34 -5.65
CA GLY A 71 -10.81 6.20 -4.68
C GLY A 71 -10.98 5.00 -3.76
N CYS A 72 -12.18 4.79 -3.21
CA CYS A 72 -12.49 3.67 -2.32
C CYS A 72 -12.20 2.27 -2.93
N PHE A 73 -12.10 2.15 -4.25
CA PHE A 73 -11.75 0.89 -4.92
C PHE A 73 -10.30 0.84 -5.40
N SER A 74 -9.53 1.94 -5.29
CA SER A 74 -8.17 2.04 -5.83
C SER A 74 -7.21 1.04 -5.20
N ASP A 75 -7.30 0.82 -3.88
CA ASP A 75 -6.45 -0.14 -3.17
C ASP A 75 -6.85 -1.61 -3.42
N ALA A 76 -8.04 -1.84 -3.98
CA ALA A 76 -8.47 -3.15 -4.46
C ALA A 76 -7.89 -3.50 -5.85
N LEU A 77 -7.24 -2.54 -6.53
CA LEU A 77 -6.55 -2.73 -7.80
C LEU A 77 -5.11 -3.23 -7.58
N PRO A 78 -4.46 -3.77 -8.63
CA PRO A 78 -3.04 -4.10 -8.55
C PRO A 78 -2.18 -2.85 -8.45
N ASP A 79 -1.07 -2.97 -7.74
CA ASP A 79 0.00 -1.99 -7.72
C ASP A 79 0.77 -1.94 -9.06
N ARG A 80 1.84 -1.15 -9.14
CA ARG A 80 2.65 -1.04 -10.37
C ARG A 80 3.23 -2.37 -10.82
N TRP A 81 3.74 -3.19 -9.88
CA TRP A 81 4.25 -4.52 -10.19
C TRP A 81 3.14 -5.44 -10.71
N GLY A 82 2.03 -5.51 -10.00
CA GLY A 82 0.87 -6.30 -10.43
C GLY A 82 0.30 -5.86 -11.78
N ARG A 83 0.26 -4.55 -12.05
CA ARG A 83 -0.14 -4.01 -13.37
C ARG A 83 0.84 -4.45 -14.47
N THR A 84 2.14 -4.48 -14.18
CA THR A 84 3.15 -5.01 -15.10
C THR A 84 2.88 -6.47 -15.43
N LEU A 85 2.68 -7.32 -14.42
CA LEU A 85 2.38 -8.73 -14.62
C LEU A 85 1.11 -8.95 -15.46
N LEU A 86 0.03 -8.22 -15.18
CA LEU A 86 -1.22 -8.33 -15.94
C LEU A 86 -1.08 -7.83 -17.39
N LYS A 87 -0.30 -6.76 -17.63
CA LYS A 87 0.03 -6.32 -18.99
C LYS A 87 0.84 -7.36 -19.76
N ARG A 88 1.83 -7.99 -19.12
CA ARG A 88 2.61 -9.07 -19.75
C ARG A 88 1.74 -10.29 -20.05
N ARG A 89 0.82 -10.64 -19.15
CA ARG A 89 -0.17 -11.70 -19.41
C ARG A 89 -1.01 -11.40 -20.65
N GLU A 90 -1.53 -10.18 -20.77
CA GLU A 90 -2.30 -9.75 -21.94
C GLU A 90 -1.48 -9.83 -23.24
N GLN A 91 -0.21 -9.39 -23.21
CA GLN A 91 0.69 -9.47 -24.38
C GLN A 91 0.93 -10.92 -24.83
N ILE A 92 1.18 -11.84 -23.88
CA ILE A 92 1.36 -13.27 -24.16
C ILE A 92 0.08 -13.83 -24.77
N GLN A 93 -1.07 -13.57 -24.15
CA GLN A 93 -2.36 -14.05 -24.62
C GLN A 93 -2.70 -13.51 -26.02
N ALA A 94 -2.48 -12.23 -26.27
CA ALA A 94 -2.70 -11.62 -27.58
C ALA A 94 -1.83 -12.26 -28.67
N THR A 95 -0.58 -12.61 -28.34
CA THR A 95 0.34 -13.32 -29.24
C THR A 95 -0.15 -14.74 -29.54
N GLU A 96 -0.57 -15.50 -28.51
CA GLU A 96 -1.13 -16.84 -28.68
C GLU A 96 -2.40 -16.84 -29.54
N GLU A 97 -3.28 -15.87 -29.31
CA GLU A 97 -4.55 -15.68 -30.02
C GLU A 97 -4.41 -14.95 -31.37
N LYS A 98 -3.21 -14.52 -31.74
CA LYS A 98 -2.90 -13.78 -32.96
C LYS A 98 -3.78 -12.51 -33.14
N ARG A 99 -4.02 -11.78 -32.07
CA ARG A 99 -4.76 -10.52 -32.03
C ARG A 99 -3.90 -9.36 -31.56
N ALA A 100 -4.39 -8.15 -31.76
CA ALA A 100 -3.73 -6.96 -31.19
C ALA A 100 -3.81 -6.97 -29.66
N VAL A 101 -2.75 -6.47 -29.02
CA VAL A 101 -2.72 -6.21 -27.58
C VAL A 101 -3.71 -5.09 -27.27
N ARG A 102 -4.58 -5.31 -26.29
CA ARG A 102 -5.53 -4.30 -25.84
C ARG A 102 -5.02 -3.55 -24.61
N PRO A 103 -5.28 -2.24 -24.48
CA PRO A 103 -5.04 -1.56 -23.20
C PRO A 103 -5.99 -2.11 -22.14
N LEU A 104 -5.46 -2.33 -20.92
CA LEU A 104 -6.23 -2.76 -19.78
C LEU A 104 -6.80 -1.56 -19.03
N SER A 105 -8.10 -1.57 -18.77
CA SER A 105 -8.81 -0.61 -17.92
C SER A 105 -8.65 -0.96 -16.45
N SER A 106 -9.02 -0.05 -15.54
CA SER A 106 -9.10 -0.36 -14.11
C SER A 106 -10.12 -1.45 -13.79
N PHE A 107 -11.16 -1.58 -14.61
CA PHE A 107 -12.09 -2.70 -14.51
C PHE A 107 -11.40 -4.05 -14.83
N ASP A 108 -10.59 -4.11 -15.90
CA ASP A 108 -9.80 -5.30 -16.22
C ASP A 108 -8.81 -5.66 -15.10
N TYR A 109 -8.17 -4.65 -14.51
CA TYR A 109 -7.27 -4.84 -13.38
C TYR A 109 -8.02 -5.37 -12.15
N LEU A 110 -9.19 -4.81 -11.83
CA LEU A 110 -10.02 -5.29 -10.72
C LEU A 110 -10.42 -6.75 -10.92
N MET A 111 -10.80 -7.11 -12.15
CA MET A 111 -11.13 -8.48 -12.53
C MET A 111 -9.93 -9.43 -12.54
N GLY A 112 -8.71 -8.90 -12.64
CA GLY A 112 -7.48 -9.69 -12.74
C GLY A 112 -6.90 -10.18 -11.41
N ILE A 113 -7.38 -9.68 -10.26
CA ILE A 113 -6.85 -9.99 -8.93
C ILE A 113 -7.63 -11.13 -8.28
N ASP A 114 -6.90 -12.06 -7.68
CA ASP A 114 -7.48 -13.12 -6.85
C ASP A 114 -8.23 -12.52 -5.63
N ASP A 115 -9.43 -13.04 -5.35
CA ASP A 115 -10.27 -12.53 -4.27
C ASP A 115 -9.61 -12.67 -2.90
N PHE A 116 -8.98 -13.80 -2.60
CA PHE A 116 -8.39 -14.05 -1.28
C PHE A 116 -7.24 -13.11 -0.98
N SER A 117 -6.38 -12.82 -1.96
CA SER A 117 -5.22 -11.96 -1.83
C SER A 117 -5.53 -10.47 -1.91
N ARG A 118 -6.73 -10.09 -2.39
CA ARG A 118 -7.14 -8.69 -2.54
C ARG A 118 -6.99 -7.92 -1.23
N MET A 119 -6.46 -6.69 -1.32
CA MET A 119 -6.30 -5.79 -0.17
C MET A 119 -7.65 -5.35 0.39
N GLY A 120 -7.73 -5.26 1.71
CA GLY A 120 -8.90 -4.76 2.42
C GLY A 120 -10.08 -5.72 2.41
N GLY A 121 -11.27 -5.18 2.62
CA GLY A 121 -12.49 -5.96 2.89
C GLY A 121 -13.52 -5.94 1.77
N PHE A 122 -13.27 -5.26 0.63
CA PHE A 122 -14.19 -5.31 -0.50
C PHE A 122 -14.03 -6.60 -1.31
N ARG A 123 -15.20 -7.17 -1.67
CA ARG A 123 -15.32 -8.34 -2.54
C ARG A 123 -16.32 -8.05 -3.65
N PHE A 124 -16.15 -8.68 -4.79
CA PHE A 124 -16.89 -8.35 -6.00
C PHE A 124 -17.57 -9.59 -6.59
N LYS A 125 -18.80 -9.44 -7.09
CA LYS A 125 -19.52 -10.47 -7.82
C LYS A 125 -20.07 -9.92 -9.13
N LYS A 126 -20.16 -10.78 -10.17
CA LYS A 126 -20.85 -10.44 -11.42
C LYS A 126 -22.37 -10.58 -11.30
N GLU A 127 -22.81 -11.54 -10.52
CA GLU A 127 -24.22 -11.85 -10.25
C GLU A 127 -24.45 -11.90 -8.76
N MET A 128 -25.61 -11.46 -8.30
CA MET A 128 -25.93 -11.34 -6.88
C MET A 128 -25.75 -12.67 -6.13
N GLU A 129 -26.28 -13.74 -6.68
CA GLU A 129 -26.22 -15.10 -6.13
C GLU A 129 -25.00 -15.92 -6.63
N GLY A 130 -24.12 -15.30 -7.44
CA GLY A 130 -22.93 -15.94 -7.98
C GLY A 130 -21.77 -15.96 -6.99
N ASP A 131 -20.69 -16.63 -7.42
CA ASP A 131 -19.41 -16.62 -6.69
C ASP A 131 -18.72 -15.25 -6.79
N TYR A 132 -17.82 -14.98 -5.84
CA TYR A 132 -16.92 -13.85 -5.93
C TYR A 132 -15.98 -14.01 -7.13
N ILE A 133 -15.59 -12.90 -7.76
CA ILE A 133 -14.68 -12.94 -8.92
C ILE A 133 -13.32 -13.50 -8.53
N ASN A 134 -12.72 -14.29 -9.42
CA ASN A 134 -11.40 -14.90 -9.23
C ASN A 134 -11.23 -15.72 -7.94
N VAL A 135 -12.27 -16.35 -7.47
CA VAL A 135 -12.16 -17.42 -6.47
C VAL A 135 -11.82 -18.70 -7.21
N SER A 136 -10.55 -19.08 -7.24
CA SER A 136 -10.15 -20.35 -7.84
C SER A 136 -9.64 -21.30 -6.77
N PRO A 137 -10.21 -22.51 -6.67
CA PRO A 137 -9.70 -23.55 -5.75
C PRO A 137 -8.28 -24.01 -6.09
N SER A 138 -7.84 -23.80 -7.34
CA SER A 138 -6.50 -24.13 -7.83
C SER A 138 -5.49 -22.98 -7.66
N LEU A 139 -5.95 -21.77 -7.36
CA LEU A 139 -5.10 -20.59 -7.16
C LEU A 139 -4.82 -20.42 -5.67
N LYS A 140 -4.07 -21.33 -5.07
CA LYS A 140 -3.63 -21.21 -3.68
C LYS A 140 -2.45 -20.25 -3.62
N ILE A 141 -2.50 -19.32 -2.65
CA ILE A 141 -1.30 -18.54 -2.28
C ILE A 141 -0.24 -19.55 -1.85
N PRO A 142 0.96 -19.50 -2.46
CA PRO A 142 2.00 -20.47 -2.18
C PRO A 142 2.47 -20.37 -0.73
N PRO A 143 2.81 -21.50 -0.11
CA PRO A 143 3.46 -21.48 1.19
C PRO A 143 4.88 -20.92 1.05
N LEU A 144 5.41 -20.44 2.17
CA LEU A 144 6.76 -19.87 2.23
C LEU A 144 7.86 -20.81 1.69
N THR A 145 7.61 -22.12 1.71
CA THR A 145 8.53 -23.14 1.18
C THR A 145 8.77 -23.02 -0.33
N GLU A 146 7.84 -22.41 -1.07
CA GLU A 146 7.94 -22.21 -2.52
C GLU A 146 8.58 -20.83 -2.89
N ILE A 147 9.05 -20.07 -1.90
CA ILE A 147 9.56 -18.71 -2.11
C ILE A 147 10.74 -18.63 -3.09
N ARG A 148 11.57 -19.70 -3.18
CA ARG A 148 12.70 -19.75 -4.15
C ARG A 148 12.22 -19.67 -5.58
N GLU A 149 11.14 -20.37 -5.89
CA GLU A 149 10.55 -20.37 -7.24
C GLU A 149 9.98 -18.99 -7.59
N LEU A 150 9.36 -18.32 -6.61
CA LEU A 150 8.83 -16.95 -6.80
C LEU A 150 9.95 -15.92 -7.00
N VAL A 151 11.04 -16.01 -6.24
CA VAL A 151 12.23 -15.16 -6.42
C VAL A 151 12.80 -15.37 -7.84
N HIS A 152 12.96 -16.63 -8.26
CA HIS A 152 13.46 -16.93 -9.60
C HIS A 152 12.50 -16.41 -10.68
N ALA A 153 11.20 -16.65 -10.56
CA ALA A 153 10.21 -16.13 -11.49
C ALA A 153 10.24 -14.61 -11.62
N SER A 154 10.39 -13.89 -10.49
CA SER A 154 10.48 -12.43 -10.50
C SER A 154 11.72 -11.92 -11.24
N GLN A 155 12.88 -12.57 -11.05
CA GLN A 155 14.12 -12.24 -11.73
C GLN A 155 14.03 -12.50 -13.23
N GLU A 156 13.36 -13.59 -13.67
CA GLU A 156 13.15 -13.87 -15.09
C GLU A 156 12.21 -12.85 -15.75
N VAL A 157 11.20 -12.37 -15.04
CA VAL A 157 10.34 -11.28 -15.52
C VAL A 157 11.15 -9.99 -15.69
N GLU A 158 11.92 -9.57 -14.67
CA GLU A 158 12.78 -8.38 -14.79
C GLU A 158 13.82 -8.52 -15.91
N ARG A 159 14.46 -9.70 -16.04
CA ARG A 159 15.40 -9.98 -17.12
C ARG A 159 14.76 -9.86 -18.50
N SER A 160 13.52 -10.32 -18.64
CA SER A 160 12.79 -10.20 -19.91
C SER A 160 12.49 -8.74 -20.25
N GLU A 161 12.20 -7.90 -19.24
CA GLU A 161 12.02 -6.46 -19.42
C GLU A 161 13.32 -5.76 -19.84
N GLU A 162 14.45 -6.09 -19.21
CA GLU A 162 15.78 -5.55 -19.58
C GLU A 162 16.17 -5.86 -21.05
N ASN A 163 15.74 -7.01 -21.57
CA ASN A 163 16.03 -7.45 -22.93
C ASN A 163 14.92 -7.14 -23.94
N ASP A 164 13.88 -6.43 -23.53
CA ASP A 164 12.69 -6.12 -24.35
C ASP A 164 12.06 -7.35 -25.02
N VAL A 165 11.99 -8.46 -24.28
CA VAL A 165 11.35 -9.71 -24.73
C VAL A 165 10.19 -10.08 -23.81
N LEU A 166 9.26 -10.90 -24.32
CA LEU A 166 8.17 -11.43 -23.47
C LEU A 166 8.72 -12.52 -22.54
N PRO A 167 8.35 -12.49 -21.24
CA PRO A 167 8.68 -13.55 -20.31
C PRO A 167 7.90 -14.84 -20.67
N GLU A 168 8.43 -15.99 -20.26
CA GLU A 168 7.69 -17.23 -20.37
C GLU A 168 6.40 -17.17 -19.55
N LYS A 169 5.31 -17.67 -20.11
CA LYS A 169 3.96 -17.70 -19.50
C LYS A 169 3.95 -18.29 -18.09
N LYS A 170 4.78 -19.31 -17.85
CA LYS A 170 4.88 -19.97 -16.54
C LYS A 170 5.31 -19.03 -15.41
N TRP A 171 6.25 -18.09 -15.68
CA TRP A 171 6.73 -17.14 -14.67
C TRP A 171 5.66 -16.11 -14.32
N ILE A 172 4.95 -15.62 -15.31
CA ILE A 172 3.81 -14.72 -15.10
C ILE A 172 2.70 -15.43 -14.30
N ALA A 173 2.38 -16.68 -14.64
CA ALA A 173 1.36 -17.45 -13.93
C ALA A 173 1.70 -17.64 -12.45
N GLN A 174 2.95 -17.96 -12.11
CA GLN A 174 3.41 -18.12 -10.73
C GLN A 174 3.30 -16.85 -9.90
N LEU A 175 3.52 -15.67 -10.50
CA LEU A 175 3.55 -14.39 -9.78
C LEU A 175 2.17 -13.72 -9.70
N ILE A 176 1.29 -13.93 -10.68
CA ILE A 176 -0.07 -13.35 -10.65
C ILE A 176 -0.94 -13.98 -9.56
N GLN A 177 -0.80 -15.29 -9.34
CA GLN A 177 -1.63 -16.02 -8.39
C GLN A 177 -1.52 -15.51 -6.94
N PRO A 178 -0.31 -15.23 -6.41
CA PRO A 178 -0.15 -14.84 -5.01
C PRO A 178 -0.60 -13.42 -4.67
N GLY A 179 -1.23 -12.71 -5.57
CA GLY A 179 -1.75 -11.38 -5.29
C GLY A 179 -0.88 -10.23 -5.75
N THR A 180 -1.53 -9.30 -6.38
CA THR A 180 -0.92 -8.20 -7.11
C THR A 180 -1.32 -6.81 -6.56
N SER A 181 -2.05 -6.75 -5.43
CA SER A 181 -2.56 -5.49 -4.86
C SER A 181 -1.85 -5.09 -3.56
N LEU A 182 -0.50 -5.01 -3.59
CA LEU A 182 0.28 -4.93 -2.36
C LEU A 182 1.17 -3.67 -2.23
N GLY A 183 0.98 -2.68 -3.12
CA GLY A 183 1.70 -1.40 -3.12
C GLY A 183 3.11 -1.45 -3.74
N GLY A 184 3.48 -0.43 -4.54
CA GLY A 184 4.83 -0.18 -5.06
C GLY A 184 5.21 -0.91 -6.35
N ALA A 185 6.39 -0.56 -6.91
CA ALA A 185 6.92 -1.07 -8.18
C ALA A 185 7.85 -2.27 -8.03
N ARG A 186 8.37 -2.53 -6.83
CA ARG A 186 9.32 -3.59 -6.54
C ARG A 186 8.70 -4.98 -6.72
N PRO A 187 9.44 -5.99 -7.23
CA PRO A 187 8.96 -7.36 -7.34
C PRO A 187 8.49 -7.90 -5.99
N LYS A 188 7.29 -8.45 -5.97
CA LYS A 188 6.67 -9.00 -4.75
C LYS A 188 5.60 -10.03 -5.04
N ALA A 189 5.26 -10.82 -4.03
CA ALA A 189 4.13 -11.75 -4.08
C ALA A 189 3.52 -11.97 -2.68
N GLY A 190 2.27 -12.42 -2.64
CA GLY A 190 1.67 -12.95 -1.42
C GLY A 190 2.20 -14.35 -1.11
N VAL A 191 2.47 -14.65 0.14
CA VAL A 191 2.85 -15.99 0.61
C VAL A 191 2.17 -16.29 1.94
N LEU A 192 2.01 -17.56 2.27
CA LEU A 192 1.56 -17.98 3.60
C LEU A 192 2.76 -18.37 4.45
N ASP A 193 2.85 -17.81 5.65
CA ASP A 193 3.84 -18.26 6.63
C ASP A 193 3.52 -19.66 7.17
N GLU A 194 4.41 -20.20 8.01
CA GLU A 194 4.24 -21.53 8.62
C GLU A 194 2.97 -21.67 9.47
N LYS A 195 2.41 -20.55 9.92
CA LYS A 195 1.17 -20.49 10.72
C LYS A 195 -0.07 -20.26 9.86
N GLY A 196 0.09 -20.14 8.53
CA GLY A 196 -0.99 -19.83 7.59
C GLY A 196 -1.37 -18.35 7.54
N ASN A 197 -0.59 -17.44 8.12
CA ASN A 197 -0.83 -16.01 7.97
C ASN A 197 -0.43 -15.52 6.58
N LEU A 198 -1.23 -14.62 6.05
CA LEU A 198 -0.94 -13.98 4.76
C LEU A 198 0.16 -12.93 4.94
N CYS A 199 1.22 -13.05 4.13
CA CYS A 199 2.38 -12.18 4.13
C CYS A 199 2.64 -11.62 2.73
N ILE A 200 3.31 -10.47 2.68
CA ILE A 200 3.89 -9.91 1.47
C ILE A 200 5.37 -10.28 1.48
N ALA A 201 5.84 -10.94 0.42
CA ALA A 201 7.26 -11.15 0.17
C ALA A 201 7.74 -10.13 -0.86
N LYS A 202 8.63 -9.22 -0.48
CA LYS A 202 9.30 -8.28 -1.38
C LYS A 202 10.64 -8.89 -1.79
N PHE A 203 10.83 -9.12 -3.07
CA PHE A 203 12.01 -9.78 -3.61
C PHE A 203 13.12 -8.77 -3.93
N PRO A 204 14.41 -9.20 -3.88
CA PRO A 204 15.49 -8.40 -4.43
C PRO A 204 15.27 -8.13 -5.91
N SER A 205 15.39 -6.87 -6.33
CA SER A 205 15.42 -6.51 -7.74
C SER A 205 16.81 -6.73 -8.34
N ARG A 206 16.85 -7.06 -9.60
CA ARG A 206 18.13 -7.13 -10.38
C ARG A 206 18.86 -5.79 -10.42
N LYS A 207 18.14 -4.69 -10.23
CA LYS A 207 18.63 -3.30 -10.21
C LYS A 207 19.17 -2.84 -8.86
N ASP A 208 19.07 -3.67 -7.82
CA ASP A 208 19.50 -3.27 -6.48
C ASP A 208 21.02 -3.20 -6.38
N ASP A 209 21.52 -2.08 -5.86
CA ASP A 209 22.92 -1.85 -5.54
C ASP A 209 23.26 -2.17 -4.08
N TYR A 210 22.24 -2.27 -3.22
CA TYR A 210 22.32 -2.57 -1.80
C TYR A 210 21.15 -3.47 -1.36
N ASP A 211 21.19 -3.99 -0.15
CA ASP A 211 20.19 -4.90 0.40
C ASP A 211 18.94 -4.16 0.87
N ALA A 212 18.11 -3.71 -0.07
CA ALA A 212 16.91 -2.93 0.24
C ALA A 212 15.91 -3.67 1.15
N GLY A 213 15.80 -5.01 1.03
CA GLY A 213 14.94 -5.81 1.92
C GLY A 213 15.42 -5.79 3.38
N LEU A 214 16.73 -5.89 3.59
CA LEU A 214 17.33 -5.80 4.92
C LEU A 214 17.22 -4.38 5.49
N TRP A 215 17.41 -3.34 4.67
CA TRP A 215 17.24 -1.94 5.09
C TRP A 215 15.81 -1.59 5.44
N GLU A 216 14.82 -2.11 4.72
CA GLU A 216 13.41 -1.93 5.09
C GLU A 216 13.09 -2.62 6.42
N HIS A 217 13.58 -3.84 6.64
CA HIS A 217 13.46 -4.52 7.95
C HIS A 217 14.14 -3.74 9.07
N PHE A 218 15.36 -3.27 8.83
CA PHE A 218 16.08 -2.39 9.75
C PHE A 218 15.26 -1.17 10.15
N SER A 219 14.67 -0.47 9.15
CA SER A 219 13.84 0.73 9.39
C SER A 219 12.60 0.40 10.23
N HIS A 220 11.95 -0.74 10.00
CA HIS A 220 10.83 -1.20 10.82
C HIS A 220 11.24 -1.44 12.28
N LEU A 221 12.39 -2.09 12.52
CA LEU A 221 12.89 -2.32 13.88
C LEU A 221 13.25 -1.00 14.57
N LEU A 222 13.82 -0.06 13.84
CA LEU A 222 14.17 1.27 14.37
C LEU A 222 12.91 2.09 14.67
N ALA A 223 11.91 2.06 13.79
CA ALA A 223 10.61 2.69 14.00
C ALA A 223 9.88 2.13 15.22
N GLN A 224 9.94 0.81 15.43
CA GLN A 224 9.38 0.18 16.62
C GLN A 224 10.06 0.68 17.90
N LYS A 225 11.39 0.89 17.88
CA LYS A 225 12.11 1.52 18.99
C LYS A 225 11.71 2.98 19.22
N ALA A 226 11.31 3.69 18.17
CA ALA A 226 10.79 5.05 18.23
C ALA A 226 9.31 5.13 18.66
N GLY A 227 8.69 4.00 19.05
CA GLY A 227 7.32 3.94 19.52
C GLY A 227 6.26 3.93 18.42
N ILE A 228 6.64 3.76 17.16
CA ILE A 228 5.72 3.68 16.01
C ILE A 228 5.12 2.27 15.93
N LEU A 229 3.81 2.20 15.73
CA LEU A 229 3.15 0.94 15.42
C LEU A 229 3.50 0.53 13.99
N VAL A 230 4.25 -0.57 13.82
CA VAL A 230 4.74 -1.04 12.52
C VAL A 230 4.18 -2.40 12.13
N ALA A 231 4.12 -2.68 10.82
CA ALA A 231 3.86 -4.02 10.33
C ALA A 231 4.97 -4.99 10.81
N GLN A 232 4.60 -6.21 11.17
CA GLN A 232 5.57 -7.21 11.57
C GLN A 232 6.37 -7.69 10.36
N THR A 233 7.70 -7.57 10.42
CA THR A 233 8.60 -7.95 9.32
C THR A 233 9.69 -8.90 9.78
N TRP A 234 10.23 -9.67 8.83
CA TRP A 234 11.45 -10.47 8.96
C TRP A 234 12.10 -10.64 7.59
N VAL A 235 13.34 -11.10 7.54
CA VAL A 235 14.08 -11.29 6.29
C VAL A 235 14.52 -12.74 6.10
N LEU A 236 14.57 -13.16 4.84
CA LEU A 236 15.11 -14.46 4.43
C LEU A 236 16.34 -14.23 3.57
N GLY A 237 17.47 -14.77 4.01
CA GLY A 237 18.72 -14.82 3.25
C GLY A 237 18.86 -16.10 2.43
N GLY A 238 19.91 -16.16 1.59
CA GLY A 238 20.29 -17.37 0.83
C GLY A 238 19.36 -17.70 -0.35
N LEU A 239 18.51 -16.77 -0.76
CA LEU A 239 17.63 -16.91 -1.93
C LEU A 239 18.17 -16.18 -3.17
N GLY A 240 19.20 -15.38 -3.03
CA GLY A 240 19.85 -14.57 -4.06
C GLY A 240 20.97 -13.74 -3.46
N LYS A 241 21.35 -12.65 -4.15
CA LYS A 241 22.40 -11.72 -3.68
C LYS A 241 22.01 -10.99 -2.38
N TYR A 242 20.74 -10.61 -2.27
CA TYR A 242 20.19 -9.83 -1.19
C TYR A 242 19.03 -10.55 -0.50
N HIS A 243 18.57 -10.03 0.62
CA HIS A 243 17.47 -10.62 1.39
C HIS A 243 16.10 -10.37 0.75
N THR A 244 15.23 -11.37 0.87
CA THR A 244 13.79 -11.19 0.67
C THR A 244 13.16 -10.71 1.97
N LEU A 245 12.47 -9.57 1.93
CA LEU A 245 11.70 -9.08 3.06
C LEU A 245 10.33 -9.77 3.09
N LEU A 246 9.93 -10.19 4.27
CA LEU A 246 8.58 -10.66 4.56
C LEU A 246 7.89 -9.67 5.49
N SER A 247 6.67 -9.26 5.13
CA SER A 247 5.81 -8.39 5.94
C SER A 247 4.47 -9.07 6.16
N LYS A 248 4.10 -9.30 7.42
CA LYS A 248 2.79 -9.85 7.76
C LYS A 248 1.70 -8.84 7.44
N ARG A 249 0.67 -9.28 6.73
CA ARG A 249 -0.46 -8.41 6.41
C ARG A 249 -1.28 -8.11 7.68
N PHE A 250 -1.55 -6.84 7.87
CA PHE A 250 -2.34 -6.31 9.00
C PHE A 250 -3.82 -6.12 8.65
N ASP A 251 -4.19 -6.28 7.38
CA ASP A 251 -5.58 -6.25 6.91
C ASP A 251 -6.29 -7.61 7.01
N ARG A 252 -5.74 -8.50 7.83
CA ARG A 252 -6.33 -9.79 8.18
C ARG A 252 -6.23 -10.02 9.69
N THR A 253 -7.29 -10.57 10.28
CA THR A 253 -7.23 -11.08 11.66
C THR A 253 -6.48 -12.41 11.72
N ALA A 254 -6.23 -12.91 12.93
CA ALA A 254 -5.63 -14.24 13.13
C ALA A 254 -6.48 -15.38 12.54
N GLU A 255 -7.80 -15.19 12.45
CA GLU A 255 -8.77 -16.11 11.85
C GLU A 255 -8.96 -15.85 10.35
N ALA A 256 -8.05 -15.10 9.72
CA ALA A 256 -8.07 -14.71 8.30
C ALA A 256 -9.30 -13.88 7.87
N LYS A 257 -10.06 -13.28 8.81
CA LYS A 257 -11.12 -12.32 8.48
C LYS A 257 -10.52 -11.03 7.94
N ARG A 258 -11.24 -10.37 7.03
CA ARG A 258 -10.79 -9.14 6.38
C ARG A 258 -10.99 -7.93 7.28
N ILE A 259 -9.94 -7.12 7.42
CA ILE A 259 -10.03 -5.78 7.98
C ILE A 259 -9.98 -4.83 6.78
N HIS A 260 -10.97 -3.95 6.66
CA HIS A 260 -10.97 -3.04 5.52
C HIS A 260 -9.84 -2.03 5.65
N PHE A 261 -9.08 -1.91 4.59
CA PHE A 261 -7.92 -1.03 4.46
C PHE A 261 -8.15 -0.07 3.29
N ALA A 262 -7.76 1.17 3.48
CA ALA A 262 -7.60 2.14 2.41
C ALA A 262 -6.38 3.02 2.67
N SER A 263 -5.64 3.36 1.63
CA SER A 263 -4.55 4.34 1.71
C SER A 263 -5.11 5.77 1.80
N SER A 264 -4.33 6.71 2.33
CA SER A 264 -4.72 8.12 2.32
C SER A 264 -4.93 8.64 0.89
N MET A 265 -4.18 8.12 -0.09
CA MET A 265 -4.45 8.43 -1.49
C MET A 265 -5.88 8.10 -1.91
N SER A 266 -6.35 6.90 -1.57
CA SER A 266 -7.70 6.42 -1.90
C SER A 266 -8.78 7.18 -1.14
N LEU A 267 -8.56 7.45 0.15
CA LEU A 267 -9.51 8.14 1.01
C LEU A 267 -9.70 9.61 0.62
N LEU A 268 -8.61 10.27 0.26
CA LEU A 268 -8.61 11.69 -0.17
C LEU A 268 -8.97 11.88 -1.65
N GLY A 269 -9.20 10.79 -2.40
CA GLY A 269 -9.50 10.88 -3.84
C GLY A 269 -8.33 11.42 -4.68
N LEU A 270 -7.10 11.26 -4.19
CA LEU A 270 -5.87 11.74 -4.83
C LEU A 270 -5.36 10.75 -5.88
N LYS A 271 -4.42 11.22 -6.72
CA LYS A 271 -3.82 10.44 -7.80
C LYS A 271 -2.39 10.05 -7.46
N ASP A 272 -1.93 8.97 -8.09
CA ASP A 272 -0.52 8.57 -8.01
C ASP A 272 0.38 9.66 -8.58
N GLY A 273 1.30 10.18 -7.76
CA GLY A 273 2.18 11.30 -8.11
C GLY A 273 1.79 12.65 -7.51
N ASP A 274 0.64 12.78 -6.86
CA ASP A 274 0.30 13.96 -6.08
C ASP A 274 1.30 14.09 -4.91
N ASN A 275 1.97 15.24 -4.84
CA ASN A 275 3.11 15.47 -3.95
C ASN A 275 3.28 16.96 -3.62
N ALA A 276 4.39 17.34 -2.97
CA ALA A 276 4.71 18.70 -2.59
C ALA A 276 4.69 19.71 -3.74
N GLN A 277 5.01 19.31 -4.98
CA GLN A 277 4.95 20.21 -6.14
C GLN A 277 3.51 20.60 -6.49
N GLY A 278 2.55 19.72 -6.20
CA GLY A 278 1.12 19.98 -6.32
C GLY A 278 0.50 20.65 -5.10
N GLY A 279 1.31 20.95 -4.06
CA GLY A 279 0.83 21.54 -2.81
C GLY A 279 0.33 20.51 -1.78
N TYR A 280 0.61 19.23 -1.98
CA TYR A 280 0.13 18.15 -1.12
C TYR A 280 1.17 17.72 -0.08
N GLY A 281 0.71 17.30 1.10
CA GLY A 281 1.60 16.89 2.17
C GLY A 281 0.92 16.20 3.35
N TYR A 282 1.61 16.18 4.47
CA TYR A 282 1.10 15.53 5.67
C TYR A 282 -0.14 16.21 6.26
N LEU A 283 -0.32 17.52 6.01
CA LEU A 283 -1.49 18.24 6.52
C LEU A 283 -2.80 17.79 5.88
N ASP A 284 -2.78 17.29 4.63
CA ASP A 284 -3.96 16.64 4.02
C ASP A 284 -4.37 15.39 4.81
N ILE A 285 -3.38 14.65 5.35
CA ILE A 285 -3.63 13.47 6.20
C ILE A 285 -4.16 13.92 7.58
N VAL A 286 -3.65 15.03 8.14
CA VAL A 286 -4.18 15.63 9.37
C VAL A 286 -5.66 15.96 9.19
N ASP A 287 -6.03 16.62 8.11
CA ASP A 287 -7.42 16.99 7.82
C ASP A 287 -8.33 15.77 7.73
N PHE A 288 -7.86 14.70 7.08
CA PHE A 288 -8.62 13.44 7.05
C PHE A 288 -8.77 12.84 8.45
N ILE A 289 -7.71 12.84 9.28
CA ILE A 289 -7.78 12.30 10.64
C ILE A 289 -8.83 13.07 11.46
N LEU A 290 -8.87 14.39 11.34
CA LEU A 290 -9.83 15.24 12.06
C LEU A 290 -11.29 14.95 11.68
N GLN A 291 -11.54 14.57 10.42
CA GLN A 291 -12.90 14.40 9.89
C GLN A 291 -13.39 12.96 9.93
N GLY A 292 -12.51 11.96 9.73
CA GLY A 292 -12.90 10.58 9.46
C GLY A 292 -12.44 9.55 10.47
N CYS A 293 -11.50 9.89 11.35
CA CYS A 293 -10.92 8.92 12.28
C CYS A 293 -11.62 8.88 13.65
N CYS A 294 -11.66 7.68 14.22
CA CYS A 294 -11.84 7.53 15.67
C CYS A 294 -10.49 7.79 16.38
N ASP A 295 -10.53 8.09 17.69
CA ASP A 295 -9.33 8.34 18.51
C ASP A 295 -8.38 9.37 17.88
N VAL A 296 -8.94 10.53 17.47
CA VAL A 296 -8.26 11.58 16.70
C VAL A 296 -6.90 11.95 17.28
N GLU A 297 -6.83 12.28 18.57
CA GLU A 297 -5.60 12.68 19.26
C GLU A 297 -4.49 11.62 19.09
N LYS A 298 -4.82 10.35 19.32
CA LYS A 298 -3.86 9.24 19.16
C LYS A 298 -3.35 9.10 17.72
N ASN A 299 -4.24 9.26 16.73
CA ASN A 299 -3.86 9.18 15.33
C ASN A 299 -2.97 10.37 14.91
N LEU A 300 -3.23 11.58 15.43
CA LEU A 300 -2.40 12.76 15.18
C LEU A 300 -0.99 12.60 15.79
N GLN A 301 -0.89 12.15 17.04
CA GLN A 301 0.39 11.84 17.70
C GLN A 301 1.18 10.78 16.93
N GLU A 302 0.53 9.72 16.50
CA GLU A 302 1.15 8.65 15.70
C GLU A 302 1.63 9.19 14.34
N LEU A 303 0.81 10.01 13.63
CA LEU A 303 1.23 10.63 12.38
C LEU A 303 2.44 11.54 12.59
N TYR A 304 2.41 12.42 13.60
CA TYR A 304 3.50 13.33 13.90
C TYR A 304 4.80 12.58 14.19
N ARG A 305 4.73 11.49 14.95
CA ARG A 305 5.84 10.59 15.24
C ARG A 305 6.42 9.96 13.97
N ARG A 306 5.57 9.54 13.03
CA ARG A 306 6.00 9.01 11.72
C ARG A 306 6.70 10.05 10.88
N VAL A 307 6.19 11.28 10.85
CA VAL A 307 6.82 12.40 10.12
C VAL A 307 8.21 12.68 10.71
N ALA A 308 8.32 12.80 12.04
CA ALA A 308 9.61 12.96 12.71
C ALA A 308 10.59 11.83 12.37
N PHE A 309 10.12 10.59 12.40
CA PHE A 309 10.93 9.42 12.06
C PHE A 309 11.39 9.44 10.60
N ASN A 310 10.49 9.71 9.65
CA ASN A 310 10.81 9.80 8.21
C ASN A 310 11.86 10.89 7.94
N ILE A 311 11.77 12.04 8.65
CA ILE A 311 12.78 13.09 8.59
C ILE A 311 14.13 12.59 9.12
N CYS A 312 14.14 11.93 10.29
CA CYS A 312 15.37 11.49 10.95
C CYS A 312 16.09 10.37 10.19
N ILE A 313 15.38 9.43 9.55
CA ILE A 313 16.01 8.38 8.73
C ILE A 313 16.24 8.80 7.28
N GLY A 314 15.72 9.96 6.87
CA GLY A 314 15.80 10.45 5.50
C GLY A 314 14.91 9.66 4.53
N ASN A 315 13.75 9.14 4.98
CA ASN A 315 12.76 8.53 4.09
C ASN A 315 12.07 9.60 3.25
N SER A 316 12.59 9.91 2.08
CA SER A 316 12.04 10.93 1.19
C SER A 316 11.03 10.38 0.16
N ASP A 317 10.88 9.06 0.06
CA ASP A 317 9.91 8.41 -0.85
C ASP A 317 8.58 8.15 -0.14
N ASP A 318 8.28 8.97 0.88
CA ASP A 318 7.01 8.88 1.58
C ASP A 318 5.90 9.55 0.77
N HIS A 319 4.82 8.82 0.52
CA HIS A 319 3.70 9.26 -0.32
C HIS A 319 2.35 8.73 0.21
N PHE A 320 1.22 9.25 -0.31
CA PHE A 320 -0.12 8.91 0.19
C PHE A 320 -0.46 7.42 0.18
N ARG A 321 0.21 6.59 -0.63
CA ARG A 321 0.03 5.14 -0.56
C ARG A 321 0.71 4.48 0.65
N ASN A 322 1.68 5.16 1.30
CA ASN A 322 2.43 4.65 2.45
C ASN A 322 1.74 4.96 3.80
N HIS A 323 0.69 5.79 3.78
CA HIS A 323 -0.15 6.06 4.93
C HIS A 323 -1.50 5.37 4.76
N GLY A 324 -1.65 4.21 5.39
CA GLY A 324 -2.88 3.43 5.35
C GLY A 324 -3.75 3.65 6.57
N PHE A 325 -5.04 3.36 6.38
CA PHE A 325 -6.05 3.38 7.42
C PHE A 325 -6.81 2.06 7.46
N LEU A 326 -7.23 1.66 8.65
CA LEU A 326 -8.09 0.51 8.89
C LEU A 326 -9.46 0.99 9.33
N LEU A 327 -10.51 0.44 8.74
CA LEU A 327 -11.88 0.75 9.11
C LEU A 327 -12.33 -0.13 10.29
N THR A 328 -12.79 0.53 11.33
CA THR A 328 -13.39 -0.08 12.52
C THR A 328 -14.88 0.28 12.61
N PRO A 329 -15.65 -0.35 13.48
CA PRO A 329 -17.05 0.07 13.72
C PRO A 329 -17.20 1.53 14.20
N LYS A 330 -16.12 2.14 14.69
CA LYS A 330 -16.12 3.52 15.23
C LYS A 330 -15.60 4.57 14.22
N GLY A 331 -15.11 4.15 13.07
CA GLY A 331 -14.48 5.01 12.07
C GLY A 331 -13.09 4.51 11.68
N TRP A 332 -12.36 5.31 10.94
CA TRP A 332 -11.02 5.01 10.49
C TRP A 332 -9.97 5.19 11.60
N THR A 333 -8.87 4.46 11.51
CA THR A 333 -7.67 4.64 12.35
C THR A 333 -6.44 4.34 11.52
N LEU A 334 -5.30 4.98 11.81
CA LEU A 334 -4.03 4.70 11.12
C LEU A 334 -3.70 3.20 11.21
N SER A 335 -3.31 2.62 10.08
CA SER A 335 -2.77 1.26 10.04
C SER A 335 -1.38 1.20 10.69
N PRO A 336 -0.84 0.02 10.99
CA PRO A 336 0.61 -0.11 11.20
C PRO A 336 1.37 0.54 10.04
N ALA A 337 2.51 1.21 10.33
CA ALA A 337 3.37 1.81 9.32
C ALA A 337 4.09 0.72 8.51
N TYR A 338 4.37 1.00 7.26
CA TYR A 338 5.01 0.10 6.30
C TYR A 338 5.77 0.89 5.24
N ASP A 339 6.63 0.22 4.48
CA ASP A 339 7.37 0.79 3.35
C ASP A 339 8.23 2.02 3.73
N MET A 340 8.92 1.93 4.86
CA MET A 340 9.83 2.97 5.36
C MET A 340 11.27 2.61 4.99
N ASN A 341 11.89 3.43 4.14
CA ASN A 341 13.26 3.19 3.67
C ASN A 341 14.08 4.48 3.72
N PRO A 342 15.36 4.43 4.18
CA PRO A 342 16.24 5.57 4.06
C PRO A 342 16.56 5.85 2.58
N THR A 343 16.64 7.11 2.23
CA THR A 343 17.02 7.58 0.89
C THR A 343 18.14 8.62 0.97
N LEU A 344 18.68 9.04 -0.17
CA LEU A 344 19.75 10.03 -0.22
C LEU A 344 19.25 11.45 -0.55
N ASN A 345 17.95 11.66 -0.75
CA ASN A 345 17.37 12.95 -1.07
C ASN A 345 17.27 13.86 0.17
N GLU A 346 17.38 15.16 -0.02
CA GLU A 346 17.25 16.17 1.05
C GLU A 346 15.82 16.66 1.24
N TYR A 347 14.96 16.46 0.24
CA TYR A 347 13.59 16.93 0.22
C TYR A 347 12.65 15.71 0.26
N GLN A 348 11.61 15.85 1.04
CA GLN A 348 10.54 14.85 1.11
C GLN A 348 9.62 14.96 -0.12
N SER A 349 8.96 13.88 -0.49
CA SER A 349 7.87 13.92 -1.49
C SER A 349 6.69 14.75 -1.00
N PHE A 350 6.48 14.84 0.29
CA PHE A 350 5.39 15.57 0.95
C PHE A 350 5.84 16.92 1.50
N LEU A 351 4.91 17.89 1.49
CA LEU A 351 5.04 19.06 2.33
C LEU A 351 4.97 18.65 3.81
N ILE A 352 5.91 19.16 4.62
CA ILE A 352 5.92 19.00 6.08
C ILE A 352 4.95 19.99 6.72
N ASN A 353 4.90 21.21 6.18
CA ASN A 353 3.96 22.25 6.54
C ASN A 353 3.33 22.84 5.26
N GLU A 354 2.71 24.01 5.34
CA GLU A 354 2.00 24.66 4.23
C GLU A 354 2.89 25.02 3.03
N SER A 355 4.24 25.01 3.19
CA SER A 355 5.14 25.56 2.19
C SER A 355 6.47 24.83 1.98
N SER A 356 6.88 23.97 2.92
CA SER A 356 8.20 23.34 2.88
C SER A 356 8.13 21.82 2.91
N ASN A 357 8.92 21.19 2.05
CA ASN A 357 9.17 19.76 2.05
C ASN A 357 10.63 19.40 2.40
N LYS A 358 11.41 20.36 2.91
CA LYS A 358 12.78 20.09 3.36
C LYS A 358 12.76 19.16 4.58
N ALA A 359 13.53 18.08 4.54
CA ALA A 359 13.66 17.13 5.63
C ALA A 359 14.43 17.74 6.81
N ASP A 360 13.76 18.62 7.58
CA ASP A 360 14.33 19.39 8.70
C ASP A 360 13.38 19.29 9.90
N ILE A 361 13.88 18.75 11.00
CA ILE A 361 13.10 18.49 12.21
C ILE A 361 12.59 19.80 12.86
N ASN A 362 13.30 20.91 12.68
CA ASN A 362 12.87 22.20 13.21
C ASN A 362 11.64 22.72 12.47
N ILE A 363 11.52 22.47 11.16
CA ILE A 363 10.31 22.81 10.40
C ILE A 363 9.11 22.06 10.96
N LEU A 364 9.25 20.76 11.26
CA LEU A 364 8.19 19.98 11.88
C LEU A 364 7.83 20.51 13.26
N LEU A 365 8.82 20.82 14.11
CA LEU A 365 8.60 21.36 15.46
C LEU A 365 7.87 22.69 15.42
N ASP A 366 8.27 23.60 14.54
CA ASP A 366 7.67 24.92 14.41
C ASP A 366 6.24 24.86 13.82
N SER A 367 5.91 23.76 13.17
CA SER A 367 4.58 23.49 12.59
C SER A 367 3.70 22.59 13.46
N SER A 368 4.08 22.32 14.72
CA SER A 368 3.38 21.37 15.59
C SER A 368 1.89 21.73 15.79
N GLU A 369 1.53 23.01 15.82
CA GLU A 369 0.14 23.47 15.93
C GLU A 369 -0.69 23.09 14.69
N SER A 370 -0.11 23.09 13.49
CA SER A 370 -0.77 22.64 12.25
C SER A 370 -1.11 21.14 12.30
N TYR A 371 -0.38 20.36 13.11
CA TYR A 371 -0.66 18.95 13.41
C TYR A 371 -1.57 18.78 14.63
N MET A 372 -2.08 19.85 15.21
CA MET A 372 -2.88 19.85 16.45
C MET A 372 -2.12 19.26 17.66
N ILE A 373 -0.80 19.36 17.67
CA ILE A 373 0.09 18.87 18.75
C ILE A 373 0.66 20.09 19.49
N LYS A 374 0.57 20.07 20.81
CA LYS A 374 1.18 21.10 21.65
C LYS A 374 2.71 21.05 21.54
N ARG A 375 3.37 22.22 21.57
CA ARG A 375 4.82 22.32 21.39
C ARG A 375 5.61 21.41 22.36
N GLU A 376 5.26 21.40 23.64
CA GLU A 376 5.91 20.53 24.64
C GLU A 376 5.79 19.04 24.29
N GLU A 377 4.64 18.62 23.82
CA GLU A 377 4.40 17.26 23.38
C GLU A 377 5.16 16.93 22.09
N ALA A 378 5.20 17.87 21.14
CA ALA A 378 5.97 17.76 19.92
C ALA A 378 7.47 17.61 20.20
N GLU A 379 8.02 18.39 21.11
CA GLU A 379 9.41 18.28 21.57
C GLU A 379 9.70 16.89 22.20
N ASN A 380 8.80 16.40 23.03
CA ASN A 380 8.94 15.06 23.63
C ASN A 380 8.93 13.96 22.55
N ILE A 381 7.98 14.00 21.61
CA ILE A 381 7.90 13.01 20.52
C ILE A 381 9.18 13.04 19.68
N ILE A 382 9.67 14.21 19.31
CA ILE A 382 10.91 14.37 18.54
C ILE A 382 12.11 13.80 19.29
N GLN A 383 12.26 14.11 20.59
CA GLN A 383 13.36 13.59 21.41
C GLN A 383 13.34 12.06 21.50
N GLU A 384 12.16 11.45 21.68
CA GLU A 384 12.01 9.98 21.69
C GLU A 384 12.43 9.36 20.35
N VAL A 385 12.02 9.97 19.24
CA VAL A 385 12.39 9.52 17.90
C VAL A 385 13.90 9.65 17.67
N GLN A 386 14.48 10.80 17.98
CA GLN A 386 15.93 11.03 17.85
C GLN A 386 16.75 10.07 18.71
N ALA A 387 16.33 9.83 19.96
CA ALA A 387 16.97 8.87 20.86
C ALA A 387 16.93 7.43 20.28
N ALA A 388 15.83 7.04 19.66
CA ALA A 388 15.73 5.75 18.98
C ALA A 388 16.64 5.69 17.75
N VAL A 389 16.57 6.72 16.89
CA VAL A 389 17.34 6.77 15.63
C VAL A 389 18.83 6.85 15.90
N SER A 390 19.30 7.48 17.00
CA SER A 390 20.72 7.53 17.37
C SER A 390 21.35 6.14 17.57
N GLN A 391 20.54 5.10 17.79
CA GLN A 391 21.00 3.71 17.93
C GLN A 391 21.21 2.99 16.57
N TRP A 392 21.08 3.69 15.46
CA TRP A 392 21.07 3.10 14.12
C TRP A 392 22.33 2.29 13.79
N GLU A 393 23.56 2.78 14.15
CA GLU A 393 24.80 2.06 13.86
C GLU A 393 24.88 0.73 14.63
N SER A 394 24.42 0.71 15.90
CA SER A 394 24.37 -0.50 16.72
C SER A 394 23.40 -1.52 16.13
N LEU A 395 22.20 -1.10 15.75
CA LEU A 395 21.20 -1.97 15.15
C LEU A 395 21.65 -2.50 13.78
N ALA A 396 22.24 -1.65 12.94
CA ALA A 396 22.77 -2.06 11.64
C ALA A 396 23.89 -3.10 11.79
N THR A 397 24.78 -2.93 12.78
CA THR A 397 25.83 -3.90 13.09
C THR A 397 25.23 -5.22 13.58
N GLN A 398 24.22 -5.19 14.43
CA GLN A 398 23.52 -6.39 14.92
C GLN A 398 22.87 -7.17 13.78
N LEU A 399 22.31 -6.48 12.79
CA LEU A 399 21.73 -7.07 11.60
C LEU A 399 22.77 -7.45 10.53
N GLN A 400 24.05 -7.24 10.80
CA GLN A 400 25.16 -7.53 9.89
C GLN A 400 25.07 -6.78 8.55
N ILE A 401 24.51 -5.58 8.57
CA ILE A 401 24.49 -4.71 7.38
C ILE A 401 25.93 -4.36 7.00
N PRO A 402 26.32 -4.52 5.72
CA PRO A 402 27.68 -4.25 5.29
C PRO A 402 28.14 -2.82 5.56
N ALA A 403 29.38 -2.63 6.05
CA ALA A 403 29.93 -1.31 6.35
C ALA A 403 29.86 -0.33 5.15
N ARG A 404 29.97 -0.84 3.91
CA ARG A 404 29.79 -0.05 2.70
C ARG A 404 28.40 0.54 2.61
N GLU A 405 27.37 -0.24 2.92
CA GLU A 405 25.97 0.20 2.88
C GLU A 405 25.67 1.16 4.03
N MET A 406 26.20 0.88 5.24
CA MET A 406 26.12 1.82 6.36
C MET A 406 26.71 3.18 6.02
N ALA A 407 27.87 3.21 5.32
CA ALA A 407 28.52 4.44 4.90
C ALA A 407 27.66 5.26 3.91
N MET A 408 26.82 4.60 3.07
CA MET A 408 25.93 5.30 2.13
C MET A 408 24.90 6.17 2.84
N PHE A 409 24.36 5.72 3.96
CA PHE A 409 23.27 6.40 4.67
C PHE A 409 23.74 7.17 5.90
N LYS A 410 25.02 7.07 6.29
CA LYS A 410 25.57 7.63 7.52
C LYS A 410 25.24 9.13 7.72
N GLU A 411 25.44 9.92 6.68
CA GLU A 411 25.23 11.36 6.77
C GLU A 411 23.73 11.72 6.92
N ARG A 412 22.83 10.88 6.38
CA ARG A 412 21.38 11.08 6.52
C ARG A 412 20.92 10.88 7.95
N PHE A 413 21.40 9.83 8.61
CA PHE A 413 21.06 9.56 10.01
C PHE A 413 21.61 10.60 10.99
N LYS A 414 22.60 11.38 10.61
CA LYS A 414 23.21 12.43 11.44
C LYS A 414 22.53 13.80 11.31
N LEU A 415 21.89 14.07 10.19
CA LEU A 415 21.42 15.42 9.83
C LEU A 415 20.35 15.97 10.79
N ASN A 416 19.52 15.11 11.38
CA ASN A 416 18.37 15.48 12.20
C ASN A 416 18.40 14.84 13.61
N LEU A 417 19.59 14.50 14.12
CA LEU A 417 19.81 14.01 15.48
C LEU A 417 20.21 15.12 16.44
#